data_02fd4a5bd08f97c61cdfdaa548de8926
#
_entry.id   02fd4a5bd08f97c61cdfdaa548de8926
#
_cell.length_a   1.000
_cell.length_b   1.000
_cell.length_c   1.000
_cell.angle_alpha   90.00
_cell.angle_beta   90.00
_cell.angle_gamma   90.00
#
_symmetry.space_group_name_H-M   'P 1'
#
loop_
_entity.id
_entity.type
_entity.pdbx_description
1 polymer ?
#
loop_
_entity_poly.entity_id
_entity_poly.type
_entity_poly.pdbx_seq_one_letter_code
_entity_poly.pdbx_strand_id
1 'polypeptide(L)'
;MSNIFTKPRGTQDMLYDKARSYNKIVDILNSVATNYGASPIQIPMYEESRLFKRGVGNSTDIVMKETFDLANKGDHDYSLRPEFTAGIMRAIIENKLYASPDLPLKLYYSGSIFRYERPQQGRYREPHQWGIEFTDLNLDDSTVAEAILVMVDGLKALGIDPIIKLNNLGGDISRSNYRKALVDYFTPLKDKLCTDCQKRLELNPLRILDCKVPEDHELVLKAPLLKDYLIDEDKKKFAKLLELLDSCNVKYTLDDKLVRGLDYYLSLIHISEPTRL
;
A
#
# COMPACT_ATOMS: atom_id res chain seq x y z
N MET A 1 34.16 -26.59 16.67
CA MET A 1 32.70 -26.40 16.70
C MET A 1 32.26 -26.30 15.25
N SER A 2 31.38 -27.20 14.80
CA SER A 2 30.84 -27.12 13.43
C SER A 2 30.07 -25.80 13.30
N ASN A 3 30.41 -24.97 12.34
CA ASN A 3 29.61 -23.78 11.97
C ASN A 3 28.27 -24.27 11.45
N ILE A 4 27.26 -24.29 12.31
CA ILE A 4 25.89 -24.62 11.91
C ILE A 4 25.35 -23.37 11.21
N PHE A 5 25.04 -23.49 9.92
CA PHE A 5 24.35 -22.43 9.19
C PHE A 5 22.93 -22.27 9.73
N THR A 6 22.54 -21.03 9.94
CA THR A 6 21.19 -20.68 10.39
C THR A 6 20.55 -19.74 9.36
N LYS A 7 19.23 -19.72 9.33
CA LYS A 7 18.50 -18.78 8.44
C LYS A 7 18.84 -17.34 8.73
N PRO A 8 18.82 -16.44 7.74
CA PRO A 8 19.06 -15.02 7.94
C PRO A 8 18.06 -14.42 8.93
N ARG A 9 18.52 -13.43 9.70
CA ARG A 9 17.67 -12.73 10.67
C ARG A 9 16.49 -12.04 9.97
N GLY A 10 15.29 -12.29 10.46
CA GLY A 10 14.06 -11.71 9.87
C GLY A 10 13.46 -12.53 8.74
N THR A 11 13.96 -13.74 8.50
CA THR A 11 13.34 -14.73 7.60
C THR A 11 12.75 -15.89 8.38
N GLN A 12 11.97 -16.74 7.74
CA GLN A 12 11.40 -17.92 8.37
C GLN A 12 11.30 -19.09 7.40
N ASP A 13 11.52 -20.29 7.93
CA ASP A 13 11.18 -21.51 7.20
C ASP A 13 9.71 -21.83 7.45
N MET A 14 8.99 -22.14 6.38
CA MET A 14 7.63 -22.66 6.46
C MET A 14 7.67 -24.16 6.26
N LEU A 15 7.45 -24.91 7.33
CA LEU A 15 7.53 -26.36 7.33
C LEU A 15 6.16 -26.96 7.66
N TYR A 16 5.89 -28.14 7.11
CA TYR A 16 4.74 -29.00 7.42
C TYR A 16 3.40 -28.23 7.43
N ASP A 17 2.72 -28.17 8.57
CA ASP A 17 1.40 -27.55 8.71
C ASP A 17 1.42 -26.05 8.40
N LYS A 18 2.52 -25.39 8.72
CA LYS A 18 2.66 -23.96 8.40
C LYS A 18 2.70 -23.74 6.88
N ALA A 19 3.44 -24.56 6.16
CA ALA A 19 3.49 -24.51 4.70
C ALA A 19 2.14 -24.86 4.07
N ARG A 20 1.47 -25.91 4.59
CA ARG A 20 0.12 -26.28 4.14
C ARG A 20 -0.90 -25.18 4.36
N SER A 21 -0.87 -24.54 5.54
CA SER A 21 -1.76 -23.43 5.86
C SER A 21 -1.52 -22.22 4.96
N TYR A 22 -0.25 -21.89 4.69
CA TYR A 22 0.11 -20.83 3.77
C TYR A 22 -0.46 -21.09 2.36
N ASN A 23 -0.21 -22.28 1.79
CA ASN A 23 -0.72 -22.64 0.47
C ASN A 23 -2.24 -22.55 0.42
N LYS A 24 -2.94 -23.09 1.44
CA LYS A 24 -4.40 -23.04 1.52
C LYS A 24 -4.93 -21.60 1.55
N ILE A 25 -4.26 -20.68 2.28
CA ILE A 25 -4.63 -19.26 2.31
C ILE A 25 -4.50 -18.65 0.91
N VAL A 26 -3.37 -18.91 0.24
CA VAL A 26 -3.12 -18.39 -1.12
C VAL A 26 -4.16 -18.95 -2.11
N ASP A 27 -4.47 -20.24 -2.04
CA ASP A 27 -5.45 -20.88 -2.93
C ASP A 27 -6.86 -20.29 -2.75
N ILE A 28 -7.27 -20.02 -1.50
CA ILE A 28 -8.57 -19.39 -1.21
C ILE A 28 -8.62 -17.98 -1.79
N LEU A 29 -7.58 -17.17 -1.57
CA LEU A 29 -7.53 -15.80 -2.07
C LEU A 29 -7.47 -15.74 -3.60
N ASN A 30 -6.71 -16.65 -4.23
CA ASN A 30 -6.66 -16.80 -5.69
C ASN A 30 -8.02 -17.18 -6.27
N SER A 31 -8.73 -18.10 -5.62
CA SER A 31 -10.09 -18.50 -6.02
C SER A 31 -11.06 -17.33 -5.97
N VAL A 32 -11.02 -16.53 -4.89
CA VAL A 32 -11.86 -15.32 -4.80
C VAL A 32 -11.52 -14.35 -5.92
N ALA A 33 -10.24 -14.02 -6.14
CA ALA A 33 -9.82 -13.12 -7.21
C ALA A 33 -10.29 -13.61 -8.59
N THR A 34 -10.16 -14.90 -8.85
CA THR A 34 -10.61 -15.52 -10.11
C THR A 34 -12.12 -15.38 -10.30
N ASN A 35 -12.92 -15.50 -9.25
CA ASN A 35 -14.37 -15.31 -9.31
C ASN A 35 -14.76 -13.85 -9.67
N TYR A 36 -13.89 -12.89 -9.39
CA TYR A 36 -14.01 -11.50 -9.83
C TYR A 36 -13.42 -11.24 -11.23
N GLY A 37 -13.05 -12.29 -11.95
CA GLY A 37 -12.49 -12.20 -13.30
C GLY A 37 -11.02 -11.76 -13.34
N ALA A 38 -10.31 -11.81 -12.22
CA ALA A 38 -8.90 -11.45 -12.19
C ALA A 38 -8.01 -12.61 -12.68
N SER A 39 -6.91 -12.27 -13.33
CA SER A 39 -5.90 -13.18 -13.83
C SER A 39 -4.61 -13.12 -12.99
N PRO A 40 -3.87 -14.23 -12.86
CA PRO A 40 -2.62 -14.23 -12.13
C PRO A 40 -1.53 -13.48 -12.89
N ILE A 41 -0.66 -12.77 -12.17
CA ILE A 41 0.58 -12.20 -12.70
C ILE A 41 1.77 -12.63 -11.85
N GLN A 42 2.87 -12.95 -12.49
CA GLN A 42 4.17 -13.18 -11.85
C GLN A 42 5.19 -12.21 -12.43
N ILE A 43 5.93 -11.56 -11.56
CA ILE A 43 6.99 -10.61 -11.91
C ILE A 43 8.31 -11.03 -11.27
N PRO A 44 9.46 -10.60 -11.79
CA PRO A 44 10.77 -10.88 -11.21
C PRO A 44 10.87 -10.49 -9.72
N MET A 45 11.72 -11.20 -8.98
CA MET A 45 12.01 -10.86 -7.57
C MET A 45 12.90 -9.64 -7.44
N TYR A 46 13.63 -9.26 -8.49
CA TYR A 46 14.50 -8.10 -8.52
C TYR A 46 14.25 -7.30 -9.79
N GLU A 47 14.46 -6.02 -9.67
CA GLU A 47 14.28 -5.02 -10.74
C GLU A 47 15.41 -4.00 -10.69
N GLU A 48 15.56 -3.16 -11.69
CA GLU A 48 16.45 -2.00 -11.61
C GLU A 48 16.02 -1.11 -10.43
N SER A 49 16.96 -0.74 -9.57
CA SER A 49 16.71 0.05 -8.35
C SER A 49 16.00 1.37 -8.64
N ARG A 50 16.21 1.96 -9.83
CA ARG A 50 15.51 3.19 -10.26
C ARG A 50 14.00 3.01 -10.43
N LEU A 51 13.53 1.78 -10.70
CA LEU A 51 12.08 1.51 -10.78
C LEU A 51 11.40 1.81 -9.44
N PHE A 52 11.97 1.29 -8.35
CA PHE A 52 11.42 1.51 -7.02
C PHE A 52 11.58 2.95 -6.55
N LYS A 53 12.73 3.59 -6.84
CA LYS A 53 12.94 5.01 -6.54
C LYS A 53 11.89 5.90 -7.20
N ARG A 54 11.54 5.63 -8.46
CA ARG A 54 10.53 6.38 -9.20
C ARG A 54 9.09 6.03 -8.77
N GLY A 55 8.78 4.73 -8.62
CA GLY A 55 7.42 4.25 -8.36
C GLY A 55 7.00 4.48 -6.92
N VAL A 56 7.82 4.07 -5.95
CA VAL A 56 7.49 4.13 -4.51
C VAL A 56 7.70 5.53 -3.94
N GLY A 57 8.59 6.32 -4.54
CA GLY A 57 8.94 7.68 -4.13
C GLY A 57 10.26 7.77 -3.37
N ASN A 58 11.12 8.68 -3.81
CA ASN A 58 12.46 8.88 -3.22
C ASN A 58 12.44 9.31 -1.74
N SER A 59 11.30 9.83 -1.25
CA SER A 59 11.14 10.30 0.11
C SER A 59 10.66 9.22 1.09
N THR A 60 10.32 8.03 0.60
CA THR A 60 9.77 6.95 1.43
C THR A 60 10.86 6.23 2.21
N ASP A 61 10.56 5.80 3.44
CA ASP A 61 11.49 5.03 4.26
C ASP A 61 11.88 3.71 3.58
N ILE A 62 10.95 3.12 2.81
CA ILE A 62 11.17 1.90 2.04
C ILE A 62 12.33 2.08 1.07
N VAL A 63 12.32 3.16 0.26
CA VAL A 63 13.36 3.42 -0.73
C VAL A 63 14.65 3.92 -0.09
N MET A 64 14.55 4.74 0.97
CA MET A 64 15.73 5.37 1.58
C MET A 64 16.52 4.42 2.49
N LYS A 65 15.87 3.46 3.16
CA LYS A 65 16.48 2.71 4.26
C LYS A 65 16.21 1.20 4.24
N GLU A 66 15.21 0.74 3.47
CA GLU A 66 14.69 -0.61 3.62
C GLU A 66 14.83 -1.49 2.36
N THR A 67 15.41 -0.98 1.27
CA THR A 67 15.71 -1.80 0.09
C THR A 67 16.88 -2.75 0.35
N PHE A 68 16.78 -3.95 -0.21
CA PHE A 68 17.91 -4.86 -0.35
C PHE A 68 18.53 -4.65 -1.72
N ASP A 69 19.63 -3.89 -1.76
CA ASP A 69 20.38 -3.67 -3.00
C ASP A 69 21.30 -4.85 -3.24
N LEU A 70 21.34 -5.32 -4.48
CA LEU A 70 22.21 -6.40 -4.90
C LEU A 70 23.62 -5.87 -5.21
N ALA A 71 24.63 -6.67 -4.92
CA ALA A 71 25.99 -6.33 -5.33
C ALA A 71 26.07 -6.21 -6.85
N ASN A 72 26.62 -5.08 -7.34
CA ASN A 72 26.71 -4.80 -8.76
C ASN A 72 27.53 -5.87 -9.50
N LYS A 73 26.91 -6.39 -10.57
CA LYS A 73 27.56 -7.29 -11.53
C LYS A 73 27.32 -6.74 -12.93
N GLY A 74 27.95 -5.60 -13.25
CA GLY A 74 27.76 -4.89 -14.51
C GLY A 74 27.35 -3.44 -14.31
N ASP A 75 26.72 -2.84 -15.32
CA ASP A 75 26.42 -1.40 -15.37
C ASP A 75 25.08 -1.01 -14.75
N HIS A 76 24.35 -1.96 -14.17
CA HIS A 76 23.01 -1.73 -13.61
C HIS A 76 22.94 -2.02 -12.11
N ASP A 77 22.29 -1.12 -11.39
CA ASP A 77 21.94 -1.31 -9.99
C ASP A 77 20.60 -2.05 -9.88
N TYR A 78 20.59 -3.18 -9.18
CA TYR A 78 19.40 -3.98 -8.93
C TYR A 78 19.07 -4.01 -7.45
N SER A 79 17.76 -4.08 -7.15
CA SER A 79 17.25 -4.28 -5.80
C SER A 79 16.21 -5.40 -5.80
N LEU A 80 16.12 -6.12 -4.69
CA LEU A 80 14.99 -7.03 -4.45
C LEU A 80 13.70 -6.20 -4.29
N ARG A 81 12.59 -6.69 -4.83
CA ARG A 81 11.30 -5.99 -4.79
C ARG A 81 10.83 -5.76 -3.34
N PRO A 82 10.64 -4.52 -2.89
CA PRO A 82 10.08 -4.22 -1.57
C PRO A 82 8.54 -4.24 -1.57
N GLU A 83 7.93 -4.30 -2.75
CA GLU A 83 6.49 -4.35 -3.03
C GLU A 83 6.26 -4.82 -4.48
N PHE A 84 5.02 -5.08 -4.86
CA PHE A 84 4.71 -5.62 -6.20
C PHE A 84 4.28 -4.56 -7.22
N THR A 85 3.57 -3.51 -6.78
CA THR A 85 2.87 -2.57 -7.66
C THR A 85 3.78 -1.95 -8.72
N ALA A 86 4.98 -1.48 -8.35
CA ALA A 86 5.91 -0.88 -9.30
C ALA A 86 6.35 -1.86 -10.40
N GLY A 87 6.67 -3.11 -10.02
CA GLY A 87 7.03 -4.15 -10.98
C GLY A 87 5.86 -4.57 -11.89
N ILE A 88 4.63 -4.62 -11.34
CA ILE A 88 3.43 -4.90 -12.13
C ILE A 88 3.16 -3.76 -13.12
N MET A 89 3.26 -2.50 -12.70
CA MET A 89 3.11 -1.35 -13.61
C MET A 89 4.17 -1.37 -14.72
N ARG A 90 5.44 -1.70 -14.40
CA ARG A 90 6.46 -1.90 -15.43
C ARG A 90 6.05 -3.00 -16.40
N ALA A 91 5.58 -4.15 -15.91
CA ALA A 91 5.15 -5.26 -16.76
C ALA A 91 3.97 -4.88 -17.68
N ILE A 92 2.98 -4.15 -17.15
CA ILE A 92 1.84 -3.65 -17.93
C ILE A 92 2.31 -2.72 -19.05
N ILE A 93 3.22 -1.79 -18.75
CA ILE A 93 3.75 -0.82 -19.72
C ILE A 93 4.61 -1.51 -20.78
N GLU A 94 5.56 -2.35 -20.36
CA GLU A 94 6.48 -3.05 -21.25
C GLU A 94 5.75 -3.96 -22.26
N ASN A 95 4.72 -4.66 -21.78
CA ASN A 95 3.92 -5.56 -22.61
C ASN A 95 2.71 -4.86 -23.27
N LYS A 96 2.59 -3.54 -23.13
CA LYS A 96 1.51 -2.71 -23.71
C LYS A 96 0.09 -3.19 -23.34
N LEU A 97 -0.06 -3.78 -22.14
CA LEU A 97 -1.36 -4.30 -21.68
C LEU A 97 -2.39 -3.18 -21.48
N TYR A 98 -1.96 -1.94 -21.31
CA TYR A 98 -2.84 -0.76 -21.26
C TYR A 98 -3.63 -0.53 -22.56
N ALA A 99 -3.23 -1.15 -23.68
CA ALA A 99 -3.93 -1.12 -24.96
C ALA A 99 -4.82 -2.36 -25.18
N SER A 100 -4.99 -3.22 -24.18
CA SER A 100 -5.86 -4.38 -24.24
C SER A 100 -7.33 -3.95 -24.41
N PRO A 101 -8.13 -4.70 -25.17
CA PRO A 101 -9.59 -4.51 -25.20
C PRO A 101 -10.25 -4.95 -23.86
N ASP A 102 -9.54 -5.71 -23.01
CA ASP A 102 -10.06 -6.30 -21.78
C ASP A 102 -9.79 -5.41 -20.56
N LEU A 103 -9.92 -4.08 -20.70
CA LEU A 103 -9.86 -3.15 -19.58
C LEU A 103 -11.19 -3.13 -18.80
N PRO A 104 -11.17 -2.93 -17.47
CA PRO A 104 -9.98 -2.80 -16.61
C PRO A 104 -9.20 -4.10 -16.46
N LEU A 105 -7.86 -4.01 -16.46
CA LEU A 105 -7.04 -5.15 -16.11
C LEU A 105 -7.22 -5.45 -14.62
N LYS A 106 -7.46 -6.71 -14.28
CA LYS A 106 -7.55 -7.21 -12.92
C LYS A 106 -6.49 -8.28 -12.74
N LEU A 107 -5.43 -7.97 -12.00
CA LEU A 107 -4.26 -8.84 -11.88
C LEU A 107 -3.99 -9.14 -10.42
N TYR A 108 -3.99 -10.43 -10.02
CA TYR A 108 -3.63 -10.83 -8.67
C TYR A 108 -2.25 -11.50 -8.61
N TYR A 109 -1.62 -11.38 -7.48
CA TYR A 109 -0.27 -11.91 -7.24
C TYR A 109 -0.10 -12.43 -5.83
N SER A 110 0.87 -13.33 -5.65
CA SER A 110 1.37 -13.70 -4.33
C SER A 110 2.86 -14.00 -4.38
N GLY A 111 3.58 -13.74 -3.28
CA GLY A 111 4.99 -14.05 -3.19
C GLY A 111 5.71 -13.23 -2.13
N SER A 112 7.03 -13.46 -2.03
CA SER A 112 7.89 -12.73 -1.12
C SER A 112 8.15 -11.30 -1.59
N ILE A 113 8.17 -10.38 -0.65
CA ILE A 113 8.78 -9.05 -0.78
C ILE A 113 9.92 -8.92 0.21
N PHE A 114 10.79 -7.94 0.04
CA PHE A 114 12.03 -7.86 0.80
C PHE A 114 12.20 -6.45 1.35
N ARG A 115 12.23 -6.31 2.70
CA ARG A 115 12.43 -5.02 3.38
C ARG A 115 13.43 -5.15 4.51
N TYR A 116 14.46 -4.34 4.51
CA TYR A 116 15.50 -4.34 5.52
C TYR A 116 15.03 -3.63 6.80
N GLU A 117 13.83 -3.99 7.26
CA GLU A 117 13.27 -3.48 8.50
C GLU A 117 13.92 -4.12 9.74
N ARG A 118 13.73 -3.47 10.89
CA ARG A 118 14.06 -4.09 12.18
C ARG A 118 13.07 -5.23 12.45
N PRO A 119 13.53 -6.50 12.47
CA PRO A 119 12.65 -7.64 12.66
C PRO A 119 12.00 -7.62 14.04
N GLN A 120 10.70 -7.85 14.07
CA GLN A 120 9.90 -8.06 15.28
C GLN A 120 8.76 -9.02 14.98
N GLN A 121 7.98 -9.40 15.99
CA GLN A 121 6.84 -10.29 15.78
C GLN A 121 5.87 -9.65 14.76
N GLY A 122 5.54 -10.41 13.70
CA GLY A 122 4.68 -9.96 12.60
C GLY A 122 5.38 -9.07 11.56
N ARG A 123 6.66 -8.69 11.76
CA ARG A 123 7.46 -7.96 10.77
C ARG A 123 8.71 -8.73 10.42
N TYR A 124 8.71 -9.24 9.22
CA TYR A 124 9.80 -10.00 8.64
C TYR A 124 10.54 -9.18 7.59
N ARG A 125 11.80 -9.53 7.32
CA ARG A 125 12.56 -8.99 6.19
C ARG A 125 12.17 -9.60 4.86
N GLU A 126 11.54 -10.77 4.93
CA GLU A 126 10.94 -11.49 3.81
C GLU A 126 9.48 -11.83 4.18
N PRO A 127 8.56 -10.87 4.20
CA PRO A 127 7.14 -11.17 4.34
C PRO A 127 6.57 -11.66 3.01
N HIS A 128 5.54 -12.52 3.09
CA HIS A 128 4.75 -12.90 1.95
C HIS A 128 3.58 -11.93 1.79
N GLN A 129 3.35 -11.47 0.58
CA GLN A 129 2.26 -10.60 0.22
C GLN A 129 1.38 -11.27 -0.82
N TRP A 130 0.08 -11.19 -0.61
CA TRP A 130 -0.93 -11.39 -1.64
C TRP A 130 -1.57 -10.05 -1.93
N GLY A 131 -1.92 -9.80 -3.19
CA GLY A 131 -2.57 -8.57 -3.60
C GLY A 131 -3.24 -8.68 -4.96
N ILE A 132 -3.98 -7.63 -5.29
CA ILE A 132 -4.66 -7.48 -6.56
C ILE A 132 -4.51 -6.04 -7.04
N GLU A 133 -4.28 -5.87 -8.34
CA GLU A 133 -4.18 -4.57 -9.00
C GLU A 133 -5.31 -4.44 -10.04
N PHE A 134 -6.03 -3.35 -9.96
CA PHE A 134 -7.00 -2.95 -10.96
C PHE A 134 -6.43 -1.76 -11.73
N THR A 135 -6.31 -1.89 -13.04
CA THR A 135 -5.68 -0.86 -13.88
C THR A 135 -6.56 -0.55 -15.08
N ASP A 136 -6.88 0.73 -15.24
CA ASP A 136 -7.62 1.26 -16.38
C ASP A 136 -7.08 2.65 -16.74
N LEU A 137 -7.43 3.14 -17.92
CA LEU A 137 -7.20 4.52 -18.33
C LEU A 137 -8.13 5.49 -17.58
N ASN A 138 -9.33 5.05 -17.24
CA ASN A 138 -10.34 5.81 -16.49
C ASN A 138 -11.04 4.91 -15.48
N LEU A 139 -10.44 4.74 -14.30
CA LEU A 139 -11.10 4.00 -13.22
C LEU A 139 -12.36 4.70 -12.76
N ASP A 140 -13.46 3.98 -12.76
CA ASP A 140 -14.74 4.43 -12.20
C ASP A 140 -14.89 4.00 -10.73
N ASP A 141 -15.89 4.55 -10.05
CA ASP A 141 -16.15 4.26 -8.64
C ASP A 141 -16.58 2.80 -8.42
N SER A 142 -17.15 2.14 -9.43
CA SER A 142 -17.55 0.72 -9.35
C SER A 142 -16.33 -0.19 -9.35
N THR A 143 -15.33 0.10 -10.17
CA THR A 143 -14.05 -0.64 -10.19
C THR A 143 -13.31 -0.51 -8.85
N VAL A 144 -13.34 0.69 -8.25
CA VAL A 144 -12.76 0.91 -6.92
C VAL A 144 -13.51 0.11 -5.84
N ALA A 145 -14.85 0.14 -5.88
CA ALA A 145 -15.68 -0.66 -4.96
C ALA A 145 -15.40 -2.16 -5.12
N GLU A 146 -15.29 -2.65 -6.35
CA GLU A 146 -14.98 -4.05 -6.64
C GLU A 146 -13.61 -4.46 -6.08
N ALA A 147 -12.57 -3.63 -6.19
CA ALA A 147 -11.27 -3.90 -5.59
C ALA A 147 -11.36 -4.07 -4.06
N ILE A 148 -12.18 -3.25 -3.40
CA ILE A 148 -12.44 -3.39 -1.95
C ILE A 148 -13.20 -4.68 -1.66
N LEU A 149 -14.21 -5.02 -2.48
CA LEU A 149 -15.00 -6.24 -2.30
C LEU A 149 -14.16 -7.50 -2.42
N VAL A 150 -13.23 -7.58 -3.36
CA VAL A 150 -12.29 -8.72 -3.47
C VAL A 150 -11.53 -8.93 -2.16
N MET A 151 -11.05 -7.87 -1.53
CA MET A 151 -10.33 -7.96 -0.26
C MET A 151 -11.26 -8.38 0.89
N VAL A 152 -12.47 -7.82 0.95
CA VAL A 152 -13.48 -8.17 1.95
C VAL A 152 -13.88 -9.63 1.85
N ASP A 153 -14.21 -10.08 0.64
CA ASP A 153 -14.64 -11.46 0.40
C ASP A 153 -13.50 -12.46 0.58
N GLY A 154 -12.27 -12.08 0.21
CA GLY A 154 -11.07 -12.87 0.49
C GLY A 154 -10.87 -13.09 2.00
N LEU A 155 -11.00 -12.04 2.81
CA LEU A 155 -10.89 -12.16 4.26
C LEU A 155 -12.04 -12.97 4.86
N LYS A 156 -13.28 -12.76 4.40
CA LYS A 156 -14.45 -13.56 4.82
C LYS A 156 -14.28 -15.04 4.47
N ALA A 157 -13.76 -15.35 3.28
CA ALA A 157 -13.47 -16.74 2.87
C ALA A 157 -12.42 -17.42 3.77
N LEU A 158 -11.55 -16.63 4.41
CA LEU A 158 -10.60 -17.09 5.43
C LEU A 158 -11.19 -17.14 6.84
N GLY A 159 -12.49 -16.82 7.00
CA GLY A 159 -13.17 -16.80 8.31
C GLY A 159 -12.93 -15.52 9.11
N ILE A 160 -12.46 -14.44 8.47
CA ILE A 160 -12.19 -13.14 9.09
C ILE A 160 -13.31 -12.18 8.69
N ASP A 161 -13.99 -11.56 9.67
CA ASP A 161 -14.96 -10.47 9.42
C ASP A 161 -14.23 -9.11 9.53
N PRO A 162 -13.85 -8.47 8.40
CA PRO A 162 -13.06 -7.25 8.45
C PRO A 162 -13.92 -6.01 8.68
N ILE A 163 -13.35 -5.01 9.33
CA ILE A 163 -13.85 -3.63 9.30
C ILE A 163 -12.89 -2.82 8.44
N ILE A 164 -13.41 -2.17 7.41
CA ILE A 164 -12.62 -1.37 6.49
C ILE A 164 -12.51 0.06 7.03
N LYS A 165 -11.31 0.58 7.14
CA LYS A 165 -11.09 2.01 7.37
C LYS A 165 -10.84 2.70 6.03
N LEU A 166 -11.60 3.74 5.76
CA LEU A 166 -11.56 4.47 4.49
C LEU A 166 -11.15 5.92 4.72
N ASN A 167 -10.35 6.44 3.81
CA ASN A 167 -10.12 7.86 3.64
C ASN A 167 -10.00 8.19 2.15
N ASN A 168 -10.42 9.39 1.77
CA ASN A 168 -10.27 9.89 0.41
C ASN A 168 -9.16 10.96 0.37
N LEU A 169 -8.07 10.70 -0.36
CA LEU A 169 -6.99 11.68 -0.53
C LEU A 169 -7.31 12.77 -1.56
N GLY A 170 -8.43 12.66 -2.26
CA GLY A 170 -8.81 13.54 -3.35
C GLY A 170 -7.91 13.42 -4.57
N GLY A 171 -8.28 14.11 -5.63
CA GLY A 171 -7.48 14.31 -6.81
C GLY A 171 -6.35 15.33 -6.60
N ASP A 172 -5.64 15.68 -7.68
CA ASP A 172 -4.45 16.55 -7.62
C ASP A 172 -4.75 17.93 -7.01
N ILE A 173 -5.90 18.50 -7.33
CA ILE A 173 -6.31 19.84 -6.81
C ILE A 173 -6.54 19.75 -5.30
N SER A 174 -7.35 18.81 -4.84
CA SER A 174 -7.64 18.61 -3.42
C SER A 174 -6.37 18.35 -2.61
N ARG A 175 -5.49 17.47 -3.11
CA ARG A 175 -4.20 17.18 -2.47
C ARG A 175 -3.28 18.38 -2.42
N SER A 176 -3.21 19.18 -3.49
CA SER A 176 -2.41 20.40 -3.53
C SER A 176 -2.89 21.40 -2.48
N ASN A 177 -4.22 21.63 -2.40
CA ASN A 177 -4.83 22.49 -1.40
C ASN A 177 -4.53 22.01 0.02
N TYR A 178 -4.70 20.71 0.26
CA TYR A 178 -4.45 20.13 1.58
C TYR A 178 -2.96 20.14 1.95
N ARG A 179 -2.06 19.85 1.00
CA ARG A 179 -0.62 19.96 1.22
C ARG A 179 -0.23 21.35 1.66
N LYS A 180 -0.77 22.40 1.00
CA LYS A 180 -0.55 23.79 1.38
C LYS A 180 -1.02 24.04 2.80
N ALA A 181 -2.23 23.63 3.15
CA ALA A 181 -2.78 23.80 4.50
C ALA A 181 -1.92 23.10 5.57
N LEU A 182 -1.39 21.90 5.28
CA LEU A 182 -0.47 21.22 6.20
C LEU A 182 0.86 21.97 6.35
N VAL A 183 1.42 22.50 5.26
CA VAL A 183 2.64 23.32 5.32
C VAL A 183 2.39 24.57 6.14
N ASP A 184 1.30 25.29 5.88
CA ASP A 184 0.94 26.51 6.61
C ASP A 184 0.73 26.25 8.11
N TYR A 185 0.15 25.08 8.45
CA TYR A 185 -0.08 24.67 9.84
C TYR A 185 1.22 24.24 10.55
N PHE A 186 2.05 23.40 9.92
CA PHE A 186 3.23 22.84 10.58
C PHE A 186 4.47 23.75 10.54
N THR A 187 4.57 24.69 9.59
CA THR A 187 5.75 25.58 9.49
C THR A 187 6.01 26.36 10.78
N PRO A 188 5.03 27.03 11.43
CA PRO A 188 5.27 27.73 12.69
C PRO A 188 5.53 26.78 13.87
N LEU A 189 5.28 25.47 13.70
CA LEU A 189 5.47 24.44 14.71
C LEU A 189 6.72 23.58 14.45
N LYS A 190 7.54 23.91 13.43
CA LYS A 190 8.65 23.08 12.96
C LYS A 190 9.59 22.66 14.07
N ASP A 191 9.95 23.59 14.98
CA ASP A 191 10.88 23.32 16.06
C ASP A 191 10.32 22.38 17.15
N LYS A 192 8.99 22.14 17.15
CA LYS A 192 8.32 21.21 18.05
C LYS A 192 8.17 19.82 17.45
N LEU A 193 8.42 19.66 16.16
CA LEU A 193 8.35 18.38 15.46
C LEU A 193 9.63 17.55 15.70
N CYS A 194 9.48 16.24 15.72
CA CYS A 194 10.64 15.33 15.71
C CYS A 194 11.48 15.51 14.43
N THR A 195 12.74 15.12 14.50
CA THR A 195 13.73 15.31 13.42
C THR A 195 13.25 14.75 12.06
N ASP A 196 12.56 13.60 12.07
CA ASP A 196 12.03 13.02 10.84
C ASP A 196 10.85 13.83 10.29
N CYS A 197 9.97 14.35 11.16
CA CYS A 197 8.84 15.20 10.75
C CYS A 197 9.27 16.56 10.25
N GLN A 198 10.36 17.13 10.75
CA GLN A 198 10.97 18.34 10.19
C GLN A 198 11.40 18.14 8.73
N LYS A 199 12.01 16.99 8.40
CA LYS A 199 12.38 16.62 7.02
C LYS A 199 11.13 16.35 6.16
N ARG A 200 10.14 15.65 6.72
CA ARG A 200 8.87 15.35 6.04
C ARG A 200 8.10 16.62 5.69
N LEU A 201 8.18 17.67 6.49
CA LEU A 201 7.54 18.95 6.21
C LEU A 201 8.01 19.54 4.87
N GLU A 202 9.27 19.37 4.53
CA GLU A 202 9.85 19.85 3.28
C GLU A 202 9.56 18.89 2.10
N LEU A 203 9.65 17.59 2.32
CA LEU A 203 9.54 16.59 1.27
C LEU A 203 8.09 16.18 0.99
N ASN A 204 7.37 15.73 2.03
CA ASN A 204 6.00 15.26 1.94
C ASN A 204 5.27 15.45 3.29
N PRO A 205 4.61 16.60 3.51
CA PRO A 205 3.98 16.93 4.79
C PRO A 205 2.84 15.98 5.18
N LEU A 206 2.19 15.31 4.22
CA LEU A 206 1.17 14.28 4.51
C LEU A 206 1.72 13.16 5.42
N ARG A 207 3.00 12.83 5.31
CA ARG A 207 3.64 11.79 6.12
C ARG A 207 3.83 12.17 7.59
N ILE A 208 3.67 13.43 7.95
CA ILE A 208 3.68 13.87 9.35
C ILE A 208 2.47 13.28 10.08
N LEU A 209 1.34 13.10 9.38
CA LEU A 209 0.12 12.53 9.95
C LEU A 209 0.25 11.07 10.39
N ASP A 210 1.22 10.33 9.84
CA ASP A 210 1.54 8.95 10.27
C ASP A 210 2.71 8.90 11.28
N CYS A 211 3.06 10.04 11.89
CA CYS A 211 4.12 10.05 12.90
C CYS A 211 3.67 9.30 14.16
N LYS A 212 4.57 8.43 14.66
CA LYS A 212 4.32 7.61 15.86
C LYS A 212 5.11 8.10 17.08
N VAL A 213 5.81 9.21 16.91
CA VAL A 213 6.55 9.86 17.99
C VAL A 213 5.55 10.57 18.91
N PRO A 214 5.53 10.27 20.23
CA PRO A 214 4.52 10.81 21.14
C PRO A 214 4.46 12.34 21.15
N GLU A 215 5.60 13.00 21.01
CA GLU A 215 5.73 14.47 21.02
C GLU A 215 4.97 15.12 19.86
N ASP A 216 4.92 14.44 18.70
CA ASP A 216 4.21 14.95 17.51
C ASP A 216 2.70 14.70 17.58
N HIS A 217 2.25 13.76 18.43
CA HIS A 217 0.88 13.26 18.43
C HIS A 217 -0.16 14.37 18.65
N GLU A 218 0.05 15.25 19.62
CA GLU A 218 -0.88 16.38 19.86
C GLU A 218 -0.95 17.35 18.69
N LEU A 219 0.17 17.59 18.01
CA LEU A 219 0.23 18.47 16.85
C LEU A 219 -0.51 17.85 15.66
N VAL A 220 -0.32 16.53 15.46
CA VAL A 220 -1.03 15.75 14.42
C VAL A 220 -2.53 15.70 14.71
N LEU A 221 -2.95 15.59 15.98
CA LEU A 221 -4.37 15.58 16.33
C LEU A 221 -5.09 16.88 15.96
N LYS A 222 -4.40 18.01 16.03
CA LYS A 222 -4.95 19.35 15.74
C LYS A 222 -4.74 19.79 14.28
N ALA A 223 -4.06 18.97 13.46
CA ALA A 223 -3.81 19.28 12.06
C ALA A 223 -5.12 19.39 11.26
N PRO A 224 -5.15 20.21 10.20
CA PRO A 224 -6.28 20.30 9.29
C PRO A 224 -6.72 18.92 8.79
N LEU A 225 -8.01 18.72 8.54
CA LEU A 225 -8.54 17.48 8.01
C LEU A 225 -8.69 17.57 6.49
N LEU A 226 -8.32 16.51 5.79
CA LEU A 226 -8.35 16.47 4.33
C LEU A 226 -9.75 16.73 3.76
N LYS A 227 -10.80 16.22 4.41
CA LYS A 227 -12.20 16.39 3.96
C LYS A 227 -12.61 17.83 3.73
N ASP A 228 -11.98 18.79 4.47
CA ASP A 228 -12.29 20.23 4.38
C ASP A 228 -11.66 20.87 3.12
N TYR A 229 -10.76 20.16 2.45
CA TYR A 229 -10.03 20.60 1.26
C TYR A 229 -10.40 19.84 -0.02
N LEU A 230 -11.33 18.90 0.08
CA LEU A 230 -11.84 18.18 -1.10
C LEU A 230 -12.68 19.12 -1.97
N ILE A 231 -12.43 19.09 -3.28
CA ILE A 231 -13.31 19.73 -4.26
C ILE A 231 -14.61 18.95 -4.40
N ASP A 232 -15.65 19.58 -4.94
CA ASP A 232 -16.97 18.96 -5.04
C ASP A 232 -17.00 17.69 -5.90
N GLU A 233 -16.14 17.62 -6.92
CA GLU A 233 -16.01 16.40 -7.73
C GLU A 233 -15.51 15.21 -6.90
N ASP A 234 -14.45 15.42 -6.09
CA ASP A 234 -13.89 14.37 -5.22
C ASP A 234 -14.88 13.94 -4.13
N LYS A 235 -15.65 14.90 -3.59
CA LYS A 235 -16.72 14.61 -2.63
C LYS A 235 -17.81 13.73 -3.26
N LYS A 236 -18.24 14.05 -4.50
CA LYS A 236 -19.27 13.28 -5.23
C LYS A 236 -18.79 11.87 -5.54
N LYS A 237 -17.56 11.70 -6.05
CA LYS A 237 -16.96 10.38 -6.30
C LYS A 237 -16.91 9.55 -5.00
N PHE A 238 -16.46 10.15 -3.92
CA PHE A 238 -16.39 9.43 -2.64
C PHE A 238 -17.77 9.05 -2.10
N ALA A 239 -18.76 9.94 -2.17
CA ALA A 239 -20.14 9.63 -1.80
C ALA A 239 -20.70 8.46 -2.62
N LYS A 240 -20.44 8.43 -3.93
CA LYS A 240 -20.85 7.35 -4.82
C LYS A 240 -20.21 6.00 -4.43
N LEU A 241 -18.91 6.02 -4.10
CA LEU A 241 -18.23 4.82 -3.60
C LEU A 241 -18.88 4.31 -2.32
N LEU A 242 -19.19 5.19 -1.35
CA LEU A 242 -19.84 4.80 -0.09
C LEU A 242 -21.22 4.19 -0.33
N GLU A 243 -22.03 4.77 -1.23
CA GLU A 243 -23.32 4.19 -1.65
C GLU A 243 -23.17 2.77 -2.21
N LEU A 244 -22.13 2.53 -3.04
CA LEU A 244 -21.84 1.20 -3.59
C LEU A 244 -21.47 0.20 -2.47
N LEU A 245 -20.59 0.60 -1.56
CA LEU A 245 -20.20 -0.23 -0.42
C LEU A 245 -21.37 -0.54 0.52
N ASP A 246 -22.23 0.45 0.78
CA ASP A 246 -23.45 0.27 1.57
C ASP A 246 -24.41 -0.73 0.90
N SER A 247 -24.58 -0.62 -0.42
CA SER A 247 -25.43 -1.55 -1.18
C SER A 247 -24.93 -3.00 -1.14
N CYS A 248 -23.60 -3.17 -0.96
CA CYS A 248 -22.94 -4.47 -0.81
C CYS A 248 -22.80 -4.91 0.66
N ASN A 249 -23.40 -4.17 1.61
CA ASN A 249 -23.30 -4.45 3.05
C ASN A 249 -21.86 -4.57 3.57
N VAL A 250 -20.95 -3.75 3.06
CA VAL A 250 -19.58 -3.67 3.54
C VAL A 250 -19.53 -2.84 4.82
N LYS A 251 -18.94 -3.40 5.88
CA LYS A 251 -18.72 -2.67 7.13
C LYS A 251 -17.48 -1.78 6.99
N TYR A 252 -17.64 -0.48 7.14
CA TYR A 252 -16.52 0.46 7.11
C TYR A 252 -16.65 1.56 8.15
N THR A 253 -15.54 2.23 8.41
CA THR A 253 -15.46 3.47 9.20
C THR A 253 -14.63 4.48 8.42
N LEU A 254 -15.02 5.76 8.52
CA LEU A 254 -14.23 6.84 7.94
C LEU A 254 -13.13 7.27 8.92
N ASP A 255 -11.91 7.42 8.43
CA ASP A 255 -10.76 7.85 9.21
C ASP A 255 -10.03 8.97 8.46
N ASP A 256 -10.40 10.22 8.77
CA ASP A 256 -9.89 11.44 8.14
C ASP A 256 -8.35 11.61 8.26
N LYS A 257 -7.70 10.83 9.12
CA LYS A 257 -6.25 10.87 9.34
C LYS A 257 -5.53 9.67 8.77
N LEU A 258 -6.25 8.76 8.13
CA LEU A 258 -5.66 7.60 7.48
C LEU A 258 -4.80 8.06 6.30
N VAL A 259 -3.48 7.89 6.42
CA VAL A 259 -2.50 8.12 5.36
C VAL A 259 -1.55 6.93 5.26
N ARG A 260 -0.85 6.80 4.15
CA ARG A 260 0.13 5.73 3.91
C ARG A 260 1.48 6.29 3.51
N GLY A 261 2.51 5.54 3.84
CA GLY A 261 3.91 5.93 3.63
C GLY A 261 4.44 5.70 2.21
N LEU A 262 3.59 5.65 1.19
CA LEU A 262 3.96 5.44 -0.21
C LEU A 262 3.42 6.59 -1.06
N ASP A 263 4.26 7.13 -1.94
CA ASP A 263 3.92 8.33 -2.69
C ASP A 263 3.00 8.07 -3.90
N TYR A 264 2.78 6.79 -4.28
CA TYR A 264 1.90 6.43 -5.40
C TYR A 264 0.40 6.33 -5.05
N TYR A 265 0.02 6.53 -3.79
CA TYR A 265 -1.39 6.66 -3.42
C TYR A 265 -1.95 7.98 -3.93
N LEU A 266 -2.81 7.91 -4.93
CA LEU A 266 -3.26 9.09 -5.67
C LEU A 266 -4.70 9.52 -5.36
N SER A 267 -5.52 8.67 -4.70
CA SER A 267 -6.92 8.99 -4.45
C SER A 267 -7.44 8.35 -3.17
N LEU A 268 -7.88 7.10 -3.22
CA LEU A 268 -8.47 6.40 -2.08
C LEU A 268 -7.44 5.59 -1.31
N ILE A 269 -7.52 5.62 0.02
CA ILE A 269 -6.79 4.71 0.90
C ILE A 269 -7.79 3.89 1.71
N HIS A 270 -7.55 2.58 1.80
CA HIS A 270 -8.27 1.72 2.72
C HIS A 270 -7.32 0.80 3.50
N ILE A 271 -7.73 0.43 4.69
CA ILE A 271 -7.09 -0.60 5.51
C ILE A 271 -8.17 -1.56 5.97
N SER A 272 -7.89 -2.85 5.80
CA SER A 272 -8.68 -3.91 6.42
C SER A 272 -8.01 -4.30 7.74
N GLU A 273 -8.69 -4.11 8.85
CA GLU A 273 -8.25 -4.62 10.15
C GLU A 273 -9.14 -5.81 10.54
N PRO A 274 -8.54 -6.98 10.86
CA PRO A 274 -9.32 -8.05 11.44
C PRO A 274 -9.83 -7.60 12.82
N THR A 275 -11.11 -7.88 13.12
CA THR A 275 -11.61 -7.77 14.47
C THR A 275 -10.75 -8.66 15.36
N ARG A 276 -10.04 -8.06 16.32
CA ARG A 276 -9.35 -8.86 17.34
C ARG A 276 -10.41 -9.56 18.16
N LEU A 277 -10.42 -10.89 18.09
CA LEU A 277 -11.11 -11.76 19.04
C LEU A 277 -10.44 -11.64 20.41
#